data_65628f56b28725b62e9916671ab0c41b
#
_entry.id   65628f56b28725b62e9916671ab0c41b
#
_cell.length_a   1.000
_cell.length_b   1.000
_cell.length_c   1.000
_cell.angle_alpha   90.00
_cell.angle_beta   90.00
_cell.angle_gamma   90.00
#
_symmetry.space_group_name_H-M   'P 1'
#
loop_
_entity.id
_entity.type
_entity.pdbx_description
1 polymer ?
#
loop_
_entity_poly.entity_id
_entity_poly.type
_entity_poly.pdbx_seq_one_letter_code
_entity_poly.pdbx_strand_id
1 'polypeptide(L)'
;MKAILEVDRVSYRWPNNSAALINCSLQIPKPGLWMLVGGNGSGKSTLLRLISGLLEPKEGEIRLASIAALVFQNPDHQLLLPCCGSELCFHLPVGIAPQAELIEAALDQVGLAGFTNRPIHSLSGGQKQRLAIASALLSGAELLLLDEPTALLDPESQGAVLALIRQLCQQTATQPKPLTALWVTHKLEELHHCDGALRLEQGNAGPWLTGASMASALEGLPRGRAGG
;
A
#
# COMPACT_ATOMS: atom_id res chain seq x y z
N MET A 1 -1.10 13.02 -19.89
CA MET A 1 -1.76 12.84 -18.58
C MET A 1 -0.69 13.06 -17.51
N LYS A 2 -1.04 13.72 -16.40
CA LYS A 2 -0.12 13.89 -15.26
C LYS A 2 0.05 12.55 -14.56
N ALA A 3 1.29 12.18 -14.20
CA ALA A 3 1.54 10.96 -13.43
C ALA A 3 0.83 11.01 -12.07
N ILE A 4 0.43 9.86 -11.53
CA ILE A 4 -0.19 9.75 -10.21
C ILE A 4 0.84 9.95 -9.12
N LEU A 5 2.03 9.37 -9.31
CA LEU A 5 3.20 9.51 -8.46
C LEU A 5 4.42 9.72 -9.35
N GLU A 6 5.24 10.68 -8.99
CA GLU A 6 6.57 10.90 -9.56
C GLU A 6 7.58 11.05 -8.41
N VAL A 7 8.59 10.19 -8.41
CA VAL A 7 9.75 10.25 -7.52
C VAL A 7 10.95 10.59 -8.40
N ASP A 8 11.57 11.75 -8.18
CA ASP A 8 12.68 12.23 -9.00
C ASP A 8 13.96 12.36 -8.17
N ARG A 9 14.92 11.47 -8.44
CA ARG A 9 16.28 11.42 -7.85
C ARG A 9 16.29 11.51 -6.33
N VAL A 10 15.35 10.83 -5.67
CA VAL A 10 15.23 10.87 -4.23
C VAL A 10 16.34 10.08 -3.57
N SER A 11 17.04 10.72 -2.64
CA SER A 11 18.01 10.11 -1.75
C SER A 11 17.59 10.28 -0.31
N TYR A 12 17.76 9.22 0.49
CA TYR A 12 17.47 9.23 1.92
C TYR A 12 18.48 8.40 2.70
N ARG A 13 18.97 8.97 3.80
CA ARG A 13 19.83 8.29 4.78
C ARG A 13 19.20 8.36 6.16
N TRP A 14 19.27 7.27 6.88
CA TRP A 14 18.88 7.22 8.29
C TRP A 14 19.86 8.00 9.18
N PRO A 15 19.50 8.36 10.44
CA PRO A 15 20.40 9.07 11.36
C PRO A 15 21.73 8.35 11.64
N ASN A 16 21.76 7.01 11.53
CA ASN A 16 22.97 6.19 11.63
C ASN A 16 23.82 6.20 10.34
N ASN A 17 23.53 7.10 9.41
CA ASN A 17 24.17 7.27 8.10
C ASN A 17 24.01 6.08 7.11
N SER A 18 23.20 5.08 7.41
CA SER A 18 22.89 4.02 6.46
C SER A 18 22.02 4.57 5.31
N ALA A 19 22.44 4.34 4.07
CA ALA A 19 21.68 4.75 2.90
C ALA A 19 20.49 3.80 2.69
N ALA A 20 19.28 4.37 2.61
CA ALA A 20 18.06 3.62 2.30
C ALA A 20 17.64 3.81 0.83
N LEU A 21 17.78 5.02 0.29
CA LEU A 21 17.54 5.32 -1.11
C LEU A 21 18.72 6.13 -1.66
N ILE A 22 19.09 5.87 -2.91
CA ILE A 22 20.20 6.53 -3.61
C ILE A 22 19.73 6.90 -5.00
N ASN A 23 19.50 8.21 -5.24
CA ASN A 23 19.09 8.73 -6.55
C ASN A 23 17.89 7.94 -7.15
N CYS A 24 16.95 7.53 -6.28
CA CYS A 24 15.82 6.72 -6.66
C CYS A 24 14.84 7.52 -7.52
N SER A 25 14.51 6.99 -8.70
CA SER A 25 13.53 7.63 -9.59
C SER A 25 12.54 6.59 -10.10
N LEU A 26 11.24 6.89 -9.96
CA LEU A 26 10.17 6.07 -10.52
C LEU A 26 8.92 6.92 -10.78
N GLN A 27 8.02 6.42 -11.61
CA GLN A 27 6.77 7.09 -11.93
C GLN A 27 5.64 6.07 -12.05
N ILE A 28 4.50 6.35 -11.42
CA ILE A 28 3.25 5.61 -11.68
C ILE A 28 2.45 6.39 -12.73
N PRO A 29 2.36 5.89 -13.98
CA PRO A 29 1.84 6.69 -15.09
C PRO A 29 0.32 6.72 -15.16
N LYS A 30 -0.36 5.70 -14.66
CA LYS A 30 -1.83 5.51 -14.76
C LYS A 30 -2.38 4.78 -13.54
N PRO A 31 -3.71 4.90 -13.27
CA PRO A 31 -4.37 4.12 -12.22
C PRO A 31 -4.18 2.61 -12.39
N GLY A 32 -4.15 1.89 -11.27
CA GLY A 32 -4.04 0.44 -11.26
C GLY A 32 -3.33 -0.10 -10.02
N LEU A 33 -3.06 -1.41 -10.04
CA LEU A 33 -2.30 -2.10 -9.00
C LEU A 33 -0.84 -2.27 -9.45
N TRP A 34 0.06 -1.54 -8.81
CA TRP A 34 1.49 -1.55 -9.07
C TRP A 34 2.23 -2.24 -7.92
N MET A 35 3.21 -3.07 -8.23
CA MET A 35 3.94 -3.81 -7.21
C MET A 35 5.41 -3.40 -7.13
N LEU A 36 5.90 -3.32 -5.89
CA LEU A 36 7.28 -3.02 -5.56
C LEU A 36 7.90 -4.23 -4.88
N VAL A 37 8.91 -4.80 -5.52
CA VAL A 37 9.65 -5.96 -5.01
C VAL A 37 11.10 -5.60 -4.70
N GLY A 38 11.79 -6.46 -3.94
CA GLY A 38 13.20 -6.27 -3.61
C GLY A 38 13.56 -6.95 -2.29
N GLY A 39 14.82 -7.20 -2.05
CA GLY A 39 15.30 -7.84 -0.83
C GLY A 39 15.04 -7.01 0.44
N ASN A 40 15.24 -7.63 1.61
CA ASN A 40 15.20 -6.91 2.88
C ASN A 40 16.27 -5.81 2.89
N GLY A 41 15.93 -4.64 3.43
CA GLY A 41 16.83 -3.49 3.45
C GLY A 41 17.01 -2.76 2.10
N SER A 42 16.31 -3.15 1.03
CA SER A 42 16.42 -2.46 -0.27
C SER A 42 15.82 -1.05 -0.31
N GLY A 43 15.08 -0.63 0.73
CA GLY A 43 14.51 0.71 0.86
C GLY A 43 13.00 0.81 0.61
N LYS A 44 12.27 -0.29 0.37
CA LYS A 44 10.83 -0.30 0.03
C LYS A 44 9.96 0.43 1.04
N SER A 45 10.00 0.03 2.31
CA SER A 45 9.21 0.67 3.38
C SER A 45 9.65 2.13 3.63
N THR A 46 10.93 2.44 3.41
CA THR A 46 11.42 3.83 3.47
C THR A 46 10.83 4.67 2.34
N LEU A 47 10.77 4.10 1.13
CA LEU A 47 10.14 4.76 -0.02
C LEU A 47 8.66 5.03 0.24
N LEU A 48 7.90 4.05 0.76
CA LEU A 48 6.49 4.26 1.10
C LEU A 48 6.30 5.35 2.16
N ARG A 49 7.17 5.41 3.18
CA ARG A 49 7.12 6.46 4.22
C ARG A 49 7.45 7.85 3.67
N LEU A 50 8.35 7.94 2.71
CA LEU A 50 8.65 9.20 2.01
C LEU A 50 7.47 9.65 1.13
N ILE A 51 6.86 8.73 0.38
CA ILE A 51 5.69 9.02 -0.46
C ILE A 51 4.50 9.46 0.41
N SER A 52 4.29 8.83 1.57
CA SER A 52 3.20 9.19 2.50
C SER A 52 3.46 10.49 3.29
N GLY A 53 4.65 11.08 3.19
CA GLY A 53 5.02 12.29 3.93
C GLY A 53 5.40 12.03 5.40
N LEU A 54 5.52 10.77 5.84
CA LEU A 54 6.03 10.42 7.17
C LEU A 54 7.53 10.67 7.32
N LEU A 55 8.25 10.74 6.20
CA LEU A 55 9.65 11.12 6.12
C LEU A 55 9.82 12.16 5.03
N GLU A 56 10.82 13.03 5.17
CA GLU A 56 11.19 14.00 4.14
C GLU A 56 12.45 13.55 3.39
N PRO A 57 12.47 13.62 2.04
CA PRO A 57 13.65 13.28 1.28
C PRO A 57 14.80 14.23 1.62
N LYS A 58 16.04 13.74 1.63
CA LYS A 58 17.22 14.58 1.83
C LYS A 58 17.63 15.26 0.53
N GLU A 59 17.39 14.62 -0.59
CA GLU A 59 17.64 15.12 -1.95
C GLU A 59 16.54 14.60 -2.87
N GLY A 60 16.29 15.31 -3.96
CA GLY A 60 15.25 14.99 -4.92
C GLY A 60 13.87 15.46 -4.50
N GLU A 61 12.86 15.04 -5.23
CA GLU A 61 11.48 15.50 -5.04
C GLU A 61 10.48 14.36 -5.24
N ILE A 62 9.37 14.42 -4.48
CA ILE A 62 8.23 13.52 -4.65
C ILE A 62 7.00 14.37 -4.98
N ARG A 63 6.37 14.08 -6.11
CA ARG A 63 5.15 14.72 -6.56
C ARG A 63 4.00 13.74 -6.60
N LEU A 64 2.91 14.07 -5.92
CA LEU A 64 1.66 13.32 -5.91
C LEU A 64 0.58 14.10 -6.64
N ALA A 65 -0.23 13.42 -7.43
CA ALA A 65 -1.42 14.02 -8.04
C ALA A 65 -2.61 14.10 -7.08
N SER A 66 -2.57 13.31 -6.00
CA SER A 66 -3.68 13.12 -5.06
C SER A 66 -3.19 12.72 -3.66
N ILE A 67 -4.12 12.53 -2.73
CA ILE A 67 -3.83 12.09 -1.36
C ILE A 67 -3.36 10.63 -1.38
N ALA A 68 -2.27 10.36 -0.69
CA ALA A 68 -1.76 9.01 -0.44
C ALA A 68 -2.01 8.60 1.02
N ALA A 69 -2.40 7.34 1.24
CA ALA A 69 -2.51 6.75 2.57
C ALA A 69 -1.67 5.48 2.68
N LEU A 70 -0.96 5.34 3.80
CA LEU A 70 -0.12 4.18 4.09
C LEU A 70 -0.90 3.16 4.93
N VAL A 71 -0.87 1.90 4.49
CA VAL A 71 -1.38 0.75 5.24
C VAL A 71 -0.19 -0.11 5.65
N PHE A 72 -0.02 -0.31 6.94
CA PHE A 72 1.12 -1.04 7.50
C PHE A 72 0.97 -2.56 7.35
N GLN A 73 2.10 -3.25 7.41
CA GLN A 73 2.18 -4.70 7.42
C GLN A 73 1.39 -5.32 8.59
N ASN A 74 1.51 -4.73 9.79
CA ASN A 74 0.74 -5.11 10.95
C ASN A 74 -0.36 -4.07 11.22
N PRO A 75 -1.65 -4.41 11.00
CA PRO A 75 -2.76 -3.48 11.22
C PRO A 75 -2.91 -3.05 12.70
N ASP A 76 -2.41 -3.82 13.67
CA ASP A 76 -2.45 -3.44 15.08
C ASP A 76 -1.60 -2.19 15.40
N HIS A 77 -0.68 -1.81 14.51
CA HIS A 77 0.08 -0.55 14.65
C HIS A 77 -0.68 0.67 14.14
N GLN A 78 -1.80 0.47 13.46
CA GLN A 78 -2.58 1.53 12.82
C GLN A 78 -3.98 1.70 13.44
N LEU A 79 -4.60 0.60 13.86
CA LEU A 79 -5.94 0.58 14.45
C LEU A 79 -5.86 0.90 15.94
N LEU A 80 -6.34 2.08 16.35
CA LEU A 80 -6.11 2.63 17.69
C LEU A 80 -7.38 2.69 18.55
N LEU A 81 -8.56 2.69 17.93
CA LEU A 81 -9.83 2.91 18.62
C LEU A 81 -10.53 1.58 18.98
N PRO A 82 -11.49 1.58 19.92
CA PRO A 82 -12.03 0.35 20.46
C PRO A 82 -12.92 -0.45 19.50
N CYS A 83 -13.61 0.20 18.56
CA CYS A 83 -14.52 -0.46 17.62
C CYS A 83 -14.36 0.07 16.18
N CYS A 84 -14.85 -0.73 15.21
CA CYS A 84 -14.69 -0.43 13.79
C CYS A 84 -15.26 0.92 13.40
N GLY A 85 -16.46 1.26 13.85
CA GLY A 85 -17.11 2.53 13.52
C GLY A 85 -16.34 3.73 14.06
N SER A 86 -15.84 3.68 15.31
CA SER A 86 -15.04 4.77 15.87
C SER A 86 -13.74 4.96 15.11
N GLU A 87 -13.07 3.86 14.73
CA GLU A 87 -11.86 3.89 13.91
C GLU A 87 -12.11 4.58 12.57
N LEU A 88 -13.17 4.23 11.87
CA LEU A 88 -13.51 4.86 10.61
C LEU A 88 -13.89 6.34 10.76
N CYS A 89 -14.63 6.69 11.81
CA CYS A 89 -14.96 8.09 12.08
C CYS A 89 -13.72 8.96 12.30
N PHE A 90 -12.67 8.41 12.91
CA PHE A 90 -11.41 9.11 13.15
C PHE A 90 -10.68 9.49 11.85
N HIS A 91 -10.85 8.69 10.80
CA HIS A 91 -10.19 8.88 9.51
C HIS A 91 -10.98 9.76 8.52
N LEU A 92 -12.16 10.24 8.89
CA LEU A 92 -12.91 11.15 8.04
C LEU A 92 -12.14 12.47 7.82
N PRO A 93 -12.18 13.04 6.62
CA PRO A 93 -11.59 14.35 6.36
C PRO A 93 -12.18 15.44 7.26
N VAL A 94 -11.36 16.43 7.61
CA VAL A 94 -11.79 17.55 8.42
C VAL A 94 -13.01 18.25 7.78
N GLY A 95 -14.06 18.45 8.57
CA GLY A 95 -15.32 19.07 8.11
C GLY A 95 -16.37 18.08 7.61
N ILE A 96 -16.06 16.80 7.51
CA ILE A 96 -17.04 15.74 7.20
C ILE A 96 -17.62 15.22 8.52
N ALA A 97 -18.92 15.44 8.73
CA ALA A 97 -19.61 14.88 9.89
C ALA A 97 -19.75 13.35 9.74
N PRO A 98 -19.52 12.56 10.83
CA PRO A 98 -19.76 11.13 10.84
C PRO A 98 -21.26 10.85 10.57
N GLN A 99 -21.53 10.12 9.51
CA GLN A 99 -22.87 9.61 9.16
C GLN A 99 -22.83 8.09 9.20
N ALA A 100 -23.84 7.48 9.81
CA ALA A 100 -23.89 6.03 9.98
C ALA A 100 -23.84 5.30 8.62
N GLU A 101 -24.53 5.84 7.63
CA GLU A 101 -24.59 5.31 6.27
C GLU A 101 -23.22 5.33 5.58
N LEU A 102 -22.43 6.39 5.79
CA LEU A 102 -21.08 6.51 5.23
C LEU A 102 -20.12 5.47 5.84
N ILE A 103 -20.19 5.29 7.17
CA ILE A 103 -19.40 4.32 7.88
C ILE A 103 -19.77 2.89 7.47
N GLU A 104 -21.06 2.59 7.39
CA GLU A 104 -21.55 1.27 7.00
C GLU A 104 -21.19 0.96 5.53
N ALA A 105 -21.30 1.93 4.62
CA ALA A 105 -20.88 1.77 3.23
C ALA A 105 -19.38 1.49 3.10
N ALA A 106 -18.54 2.16 3.91
CA ALA A 106 -17.10 1.89 3.91
C ALA A 106 -16.76 0.49 4.44
N LEU A 107 -17.49 0.01 5.45
CA LEU A 107 -17.33 -1.36 5.95
C LEU A 107 -17.81 -2.38 4.91
N ASP A 108 -18.94 -2.13 4.26
CA ASP A 108 -19.46 -3.00 3.21
C ASP A 108 -18.48 -3.11 2.02
N GLN A 109 -17.87 -1.99 1.63
CA GLN A 109 -16.89 -1.95 0.54
C GLN A 109 -15.70 -2.90 0.76
N VAL A 110 -15.34 -3.17 2.01
CA VAL A 110 -14.24 -4.08 2.36
C VAL A 110 -14.74 -5.46 2.88
N GLY A 111 -16.05 -5.75 2.74
CA GLY A 111 -16.67 -7.00 3.19
C GLY A 111 -16.73 -7.15 4.71
N LEU A 112 -17.01 -6.03 5.42
CA LEU A 112 -17.22 -5.96 6.87
C LEU A 112 -18.58 -5.35 7.22
N ALA A 113 -19.61 -5.53 6.36
CA ALA A 113 -20.96 -5.05 6.62
C ALA A 113 -21.48 -5.48 8.00
N GLY A 114 -22.14 -4.57 8.71
CA GLY A 114 -22.66 -4.81 10.05
C GLY A 114 -21.62 -4.80 11.18
N PHE A 115 -20.34 -4.44 10.91
CA PHE A 115 -19.28 -4.46 11.93
C PHE A 115 -19.11 -3.12 12.65
N THR A 116 -19.95 -2.13 12.42
CA THR A 116 -19.81 -0.78 12.97
C THR A 116 -19.53 -0.78 14.48
N ASN A 117 -20.29 -1.55 15.26
CA ASN A 117 -20.12 -1.65 16.71
C ASN A 117 -19.20 -2.79 17.16
N ARG A 118 -18.57 -3.51 16.24
CA ARG A 118 -17.73 -4.65 16.57
C ARG A 118 -16.40 -4.19 17.16
N PRO A 119 -15.98 -4.77 18.32
CA PRO A 119 -14.69 -4.46 18.92
C PRO A 119 -13.52 -4.92 18.01
N ILE A 120 -12.52 -4.05 17.82
CA ILE A 120 -11.38 -4.34 16.93
C ILE A 120 -10.57 -5.53 17.41
N HIS A 121 -10.42 -5.72 18.73
CA HIS A 121 -9.70 -6.86 19.29
C HIS A 121 -10.35 -8.22 18.98
N SER A 122 -11.64 -8.25 18.59
CA SER A 122 -12.36 -9.48 18.22
C SER A 122 -12.21 -9.84 16.74
N LEU A 123 -11.54 -9.00 15.95
CA LEU A 123 -11.34 -9.24 14.52
C LEU A 123 -10.19 -10.20 14.26
N SER A 124 -10.34 -11.03 13.20
CA SER A 124 -9.21 -11.78 12.65
C SER A 124 -8.18 -10.84 12.02
N GLY A 125 -6.95 -11.32 11.78
CA GLY A 125 -5.91 -10.55 11.10
C GLY A 125 -6.36 -10.00 9.74
N GLY A 126 -7.00 -10.82 8.92
CA GLY A 126 -7.55 -10.40 7.62
C GLY A 126 -8.67 -9.38 7.74
N GLN A 127 -9.53 -9.47 8.77
CA GLN A 127 -10.57 -8.47 9.06
C GLN A 127 -9.94 -7.14 9.50
N LYS A 128 -8.92 -7.15 10.36
CA LYS A 128 -8.17 -5.95 10.75
C LYS A 128 -7.50 -5.29 9.56
N GLN A 129 -6.89 -6.08 8.68
CA GLN A 129 -6.26 -5.55 7.47
C GLN A 129 -7.28 -4.87 6.55
N ARG A 130 -8.46 -5.48 6.35
CA ARG A 130 -9.53 -4.87 5.57
C ARG A 130 -10.10 -3.61 6.23
N LEU A 131 -10.19 -3.56 7.55
CA LEU A 131 -10.57 -2.35 8.28
C LEU A 131 -9.53 -1.22 8.09
N ALA A 132 -8.24 -1.52 8.15
CA ALA A 132 -7.17 -0.54 7.90
C ALA A 132 -7.23 0.00 6.45
N ILE A 133 -7.58 -0.83 5.47
CA ILE A 133 -7.83 -0.41 4.10
C ILE A 133 -9.06 0.52 4.03
N ALA A 134 -10.17 0.19 4.70
CA ALA A 134 -11.35 1.04 4.75
C ALA A 134 -11.05 2.42 5.36
N SER A 135 -10.25 2.47 6.43
CA SER A 135 -9.79 3.71 7.06
C SER A 135 -8.99 4.57 6.07
N ALA A 136 -8.08 3.95 5.31
CA ALA A 136 -7.30 4.63 4.28
C ALA A 136 -8.18 5.18 3.14
N LEU A 137 -9.20 4.44 2.71
CA LEU A 137 -10.16 4.89 1.68
C LEU A 137 -10.99 6.07 2.17
N LEU A 138 -11.50 6.01 3.41
CA LEU A 138 -12.31 7.08 4.01
C LEU A 138 -11.53 8.39 4.20
N SER A 139 -10.21 8.34 4.34
CA SER A 139 -9.38 9.55 4.38
C SER A 139 -9.38 10.34 3.06
N GLY A 140 -10.01 9.82 2.02
CA GLY A 140 -10.03 10.41 0.67
C GLY A 140 -8.80 10.08 -0.16
N ALA A 141 -8.03 9.06 0.23
CA ALA A 141 -6.85 8.65 -0.51
C ALA A 141 -7.22 8.05 -1.88
N GLU A 142 -6.53 8.49 -2.91
CA GLU A 142 -6.59 7.95 -4.27
C GLU A 142 -5.38 7.09 -4.60
N LEU A 143 -4.33 7.15 -3.76
CA LEU A 143 -3.16 6.27 -3.80
C LEU A 143 -3.02 5.52 -2.47
N LEU A 144 -3.21 4.20 -2.49
CA LEU A 144 -2.91 3.34 -1.35
C LEU A 144 -1.46 2.86 -1.43
N LEU A 145 -0.74 3.05 -0.35
CA LEU A 145 0.63 2.55 -0.16
C LEU A 145 0.55 1.36 0.80
N LEU A 146 0.78 0.15 0.30
CA LEU A 146 0.54 -1.09 1.04
C LEU A 146 1.89 -1.77 1.35
N ASP A 147 2.33 -1.73 2.61
CA ASP A 147 3.61 -2.31 3.03
C ASP A 147 3.40 -3.77 3.47
N GLU A 148 3.59 -4.71 2.55
CA GLU A 148 3.43 -6.16 2.76
C GLU A 148 2.09 -6.56 3.43
N PRO A 149 0.94 -6.10 2.93
CA PRO A 149 -0.33 -6.18 3.66
C PRO A 149 -0.85 -7.60 3.89
N THR A 150 -0.23 -8.61 3.29
CA THR A 150 -0.61 -10.03 3.42
C THR A 150 0.39 -10.87 4.20
N ALA A 151 1.52 -10.29 4.67
CA ALA A 151 2.62 -11.07 5.25
C ALA A 151 2.24 -11.83 6.53
N LEU A 152 1.31 -11.29 7.33
CA LEU A 152 0.89 -11.84 8.62
C LEU A 152 -0.47 -12.57 8.56
N LEU A 153 -0.98 -12.83 7.36
CA LEU A 153 -2.31 -13.41 7.16
C LEU A 153 -2.21 -14.90 6.77
N ASP A 154 -3.27 -15.64 7.07
CA ASP A 154 -3.48 -16.97 6.53
C ASP A 154 -3.73 -16.91 4.99
N PRO A 155 -3.53 -18.04 4.25
CA PRO A 155 -3.63 -18.05 2.79
C PRO A 155 -4.99 -17.58 2.24
N GLU A 156 -6.10 -17.89 2.92
CA GLU A 156 -7.43 -17.46 2.51
C GLU A 156 -7.59 -15.94 2.63
N SER A 157 -7.20 -15.39 3.79
CA SER A 157 -7.20 -13.94 4.03
C SER A 157 -6.27 -13.19 3.09
N GLN A 158 -5.11 -13.75 2.71
CA GLN A 158 -4.20 -13.18 1.73
C GLN A 158 -4.89 -13.00 0.36
N GLY A 159 -5.51 -14.06 -0.14
CA GLY A 159 -6.27 -14.04 -1.40
C GLY A 159 -7.41 -13.03 -1.37
N ALA A 160 -8.15 -12.96 -0.25
CA ALA A 160 -9.25 -12.02 -0.08
C ALA A 160 -8.79 -10.55 -0.11
N VAL A 161 -7.69 -10.22 0.56
CA VAL A 161 -7.13 -8.84 0.55
C VAL A 161 -6.61 -8.46 -0.83
N LEU A 162 -5.91 -9.37 -1.51
CA LEU A 162 -5.42 -9.11 -2.87
C LEU A 162 -6.57 -8.90 -3.86
N ALA A 163 -7.60 -9.76 -3.82
CA ALA A 163 -8.79 -9.62 -4.65
C ALA A 163 -9.52 -8.30 -4.40
N LEU A 164 -9.68 -7.90 -3.12
CA LEU A 164 -10.27 -6.63 -2.75
C LEU A 164 -9.53 -5.45 -3.39
N ILE A 165 -8.22 -5.35 -3.20
CA ILE A 165 -7.42 -4.25 -3.77
C ILE A 165 -7.50 -4.25 -5.29
N ARG A 166 -7.41 -5.42 -5.92
CA ARG A 166 -7.55 -5.54 -7.38
C ARG A 166 -8.91 -5.03 -7.86
N GLN A 167 -9.99 -5.44 -7.19
CA GLN A 167 -11.34 -4.97 -7.50
C GLN A 167 -11.46 -3.45 -7.35
N LEU A 168 -10.97 -2.87 -6.25
CA LEU A 168 -10.99 -1.43 -6.00
C LEU A 168 -10.24 -0.65 -7.09
N CYS A 169 -9.09 -1.13 -7.54
CA CYS A 169 -8.33 -0.50 -8.62
C CYS A 169 -9.01 -0.64 -9.99
N GLN A 170 -9.85 -1.67 -10.19
CA GLN A 170 -10.58 -1.90 -11.46
C GLN A 170 -11.91 -1.14 -11.58
N GLN A 171 -12.51 -0.73 -10.48
CA GLN A 171 -13.81 -0.04 -10.45
C GLN A 171 -13.79 1.37 -11.05
N THR A 172 -12.84 1.65 -11.95
CA THR A 172 -12.58 2.99 -12.51
C THR A 172 -13.73 3.54 -13.38
N ALA A 173 -14.63 2.68 -13.86
CA ALA A 173 -15.72 3.10 -14.75
C ALA A 173 -16.89 3.81 -14.02
N THR A 174 -17.03 3.61 -12.71
CA THR A 174 -18.14 4.13 -11.91
C THR A 174 -17.73 5.16 -10.86
N GLN A 175 -16.44 5.34 -10.62
CA GLN A 175 -15.93 6.32 -9.65
C GLN A 175 -15.34 7.55 -10.36
N PRO A 176 -15.60 8.76 -9.86
CA PRO A 176 -15.05 9.99 -10.43
C PRO A 176 -13.52 10.08 -10.35
N LYS A 177 -12.91 9.29 -9.45
CA LYS A 177 -11.47 9.22 -9.24
C LYS A 177 -11.02 7.77 -9.08
N PRO A 178 -10.22 7.26 -10.01
CA PRO A 178 -9.75 5.88 -9.97
C PRO A 178 -8.72 5.67 -8.86
N LEU A 179 -8.89 4.60 -8.09
CA LEU A 179 -7.94 4.19 -7.07
C LEU A 179 -6.67 3.60 -7.70
N THR A 180 -5.55 3.95 -7.13
CA THR A 180 -4.25 3.36 -7.44
C THR A 180 -3.69 2.71 -6.18
N ALA A 181 -3.02 1.58 -6.31
CA ALA A 181 -2.29 0.94 -5.22
C ALA A 181 -0.83 0.72 -5.60
N LEU A 182 0.08 1.06 -4.70
CA LEU A 182 1.48 0.66 -4.73
C LEU A 182 1.69 -0.35 -3.59
N TRP A 183 1.87 -1.61 -3.97
CA TRP A 183 1.90 -2.76 -3.06
C TRP A 183 3.31 -3.34 -2.98
N VAL A 184 3.89 -3.33 -1.80
CA VAL A 184 5.16 -4.03 -1.52
C VAL A 184 4.88 -5.49 -1.24
N THR A 185 5.60 -6.38 -1.91
CA THR A 185 5.50 -7.82 -1.70
C THR A 185 6.83 -8.55 -1.87
N HIS A 186 6.94 -9.73 -1.24
CA HIS A 186 7.98 -10.73 -1.47
C HIS A 186 7.42 -12.01 -2.12
N LYS A 187 6.10 -12.07 -2.37
CA LYS A 187 5.41 -13.24 -2.89
C LYS A 187 5.30 -13.16 -4.41
N LEU A 188 5.90 -14.13 -5.10
CA LEU A 188 5.91 -14.16 -6.56
C LEU A 188 4.51 -14.38 -7.15
N GLU A 189 3.68 -15.16 -6.47
CA GLU A 189 2.31 -15.43 -6.90
C GLU A 189 1.44 -14.16 -6.95
N GLU A 190 1.67 -13.18 -6.09
CA GLU A 190 0.94 -11.93 -6.10
C GLU A 190 1.23 -11.10 -7.35
N LEU A 191 2.41 -11.22 -7.94
CA LEU A 191 2.83 -10.45 -9.13
C LEU A 191 1.94 -10.70 -10.36
N HIS A 192 1.31 -11.87 -10.46
CA HIS A 192 0.40 -12.17 -11.57
C HIS A 192 -0.87 -11.32 -11.58
N HIS A 193 -1.15 -10.59 -10.49
CA HIS A 193 -2.35 -9.77 -10.34
C HIS A 193 -2.11 -8.27 -10.58
N CYS A 194 -0.88 -7.82 -10.86
CA CYS A 194 -0.55 -6.41 -11.00
C CYS A 194 -0.56 -5.92 -12.46
N ASP A 195 -0.68 -4.61 -12.62
CA ASP A 195 -0.56 -3.91 -13.91
C ASP A 195 0.90 -3.64 -14.28
N GLY A 196 1.81 -3.71 -13.31
CA GLY A 196 3.24 -3.63 -13.46
C GLY A 196 3.96 -3.84 -12.14
N ALA A 197 5.19 -4.34 -12.21
CA ALA A 197 6.06 -4.56 -11.06
C ALA A 197 7.43 -3.92 -11.29
N LEU A 198 8.01 -3.36 -10.23
CA LEU A 198 9.31 -2.72 -10.22
C LEU A 198 10.16 -3.32 -9.11
N ARG A 199 11.44 -3.57 -9.41
CA ARG A 199 12.40 -4.03 -8.39
C ARG A 199 13.18 -2.85 -7.82
N LEU A 200 13.17 -2.73 -6.50
CA LEU A 200 14.05 -1.83 -5.76
C LEU A 200 15.26 -2.63 -5.27
N GLU A 201 16.46 -2.19 -5.62
CA GLU A 201 17.70 -2.84 -5.25
C GLU A 201 18.73 -1.82 -4.79
N GLN A 202 19.25 -2.01 -3.57
CA GLN A 202 20.24 -1.11 -2.94
C GLN A 202 19.85 0.38 -3.02
N GLY A 203 18.56 0.67 -2.81
CA GLY A 203 18.04 2.04 -2.86
C GLY A 203 17.77 2.61 -4.25
N ASN A 204 17.97 1.84 -5.32
CA ASN A 204 17.72 2.24 -6.70
C ASN A 204 16.51 1.52 -7.28
N ALA A 205 15.70 2.25 -8.04
CA ALA A 205 14.53 1.71 -8.73
C ALA A 205 14.91 1.22 -10.13
N GLY A 206 14.53 -0.04 -10.43
CA GLY A 206 14.64 -0.60 -11.78
C GLY A 206 13.48 -0.17 -12.69
N PRO A 207 13.42 -0.71 -13.90
CA PRO A 207 12.30 -0.44 -14.81
C PRO A 207 11.03 -1.18 -14.37
N TRP A 208 9.87 -0.65 -14.80
CA TRP A 208 8.60 -1.35 -14.70
C TRP A 208 8.57 -2.52 -15.70
N LEU A 209 8.23 -3.69 -15.20
CA LEU A 209 8.00 -4.90 -16.00
C LEU A 209 6.57 -5.38 -15.81
N THR A 210 6.09 -6.28 -16.68
CA THR A 210 4.86 -7.01 -16.38
C THR A 210 5.07 -7.91 -15.17
N GLY A 211 3.99 -8.22 -14.42
CA GLY A 211 4.10 -9.11 -13.26
C GLY A 211 4.72 -10.46 -13.60
N ALA A 212 4.33 -11.06 -14.73
CA ALA A 212 4.91 -12.33 -15.21
C ALA A 212 6.41 -12.22 -15.52
N SER A 213 6.84 -11.13 -16.20
CA SER A 213 8.26 -10.91 -16.50
C SER A 213 9.08 -10.69 -15.23
N MET A 214 8.51 -9.99 -14.24
CA MET A 214 9.17 -9.77 -12.95
C MET A 214 9.29 -11.07 -12.17
N ALA A 215 8.23 -11.89 -12.12
CA ALA A 215 8.25 -13.20 -11.44
C ALA A 215 9.36 -14.09 -12.04
N SER A 216 9.39 -14.23 -13.37
CA SER A 216 10.43 -15.02 -14.06
C SER A 216 11.85 -14.47 -13.80
N ALA A 217 12.03 -13.15 -13.77
CA ALA A 217 13.32 -12.55 -13.47
C ALA A 217 13.79 -12.84 -12.04
N LEU A 218 12.86 -12.90 -11.09
CA LEU A 218 13.17 -13.20 -9.68
C LEU A 218 13.41 -14.69 -9.43
N GLU A 219 12.72 -15.59 -10.13
CA GLU A 219 12.95 -17.06 -10.07
C GLU A 219 14.33 -17.45 -10.58
N GLY A 220 14.84 -16.75 -11.61
CA GLY A 220 16.17 -16.99 -12.18
C GLY A 220 17.33 -16.48 -11.33
N LEU A 221 17.08 -15.75 -10.25
CA LEU A 221 18.13 -15.26 -9.37
C LEU A 221 18.56 -16.37 -8.38
N PRO A 222 19.87 -16.56 -8.13
CA PRO A 222 20.32 -17.46 -7.08
C PRO A 222 19.73 -16.97 -5.75
N ARG A 223 18.99 -17.85 -5.05
CA ARG A 223 18.48 -17.58 -3.72
C ARG A 223 19.67 -17.23 -2.83
N GLY A 224 19.86 -15.94 -2.55
CA GLY A 224 20.92 -15.48 -1.67
C GLY A 224 20.83 -16.23 -0.35
N ARG A 225 21.95 -16.82 0.11
CA ARG A 225 22.07 -17.43 1.43
C ARG A 225 21.58 -16.41 2.43
N ALA A 226 20.54 -16.77 3.20
CA ALA A 226 20.16 -16.05 4.39
C ALA A 226 21.42 -16.00 5.27
N GLY A 227 21.99 -14.82 5.40
CA GLY A 227 23.12 -14.59 6.29
C GLY A 227 22.66 -14.83 7.71
N GLY A 228 23.40 -15.69 8.42
CA GLY A 228 23.23 -15.98 9.83
C GLY A 228 23.52 -14.80 10.74
#